data_7b04c028194dffde21e534ae3d77e6e4
#
_entry.id   7b04c028194dffde21e534ae3d77e6e4
#
_cell.length_a   1.000
_cell.length_b   1.000
_cell.length_c   1.000
_cell.angle_alpha   90.00
_cell.angle_beta   90.00
_cell.angle_gamma   90.00
#
_symmetry.space_group_name_H-M   'P 1'
#
loop_
_entity.id
_entity.type
_entity.pdbx_description
1 polymer ?
#
loop_
_entity_poly.entity_id
_entity_poly.type
_entity_poly.pdbx_seq_one_letter_code
_entity_poly.pdbx_strand_id
1 'polypeptide(L)'
;KGLRIVLTDLRDDPAGTHDFHYAGGIKEFVTYLNKSKEALYPEVIYCEGSSNGVYVEVAMQHNDSYNELTLSFVNNIITPEGGTHLAGFRNALTKTFNAYARANKLLKDSEPALTGDDIREGLTAIISVKIEEPQFEGQTKQKLGNSEARGAVDSIVSEQLTYFLEQNPTVAKTICEKSLLAQRAREAARKARDLGGNVTSWKTG
;
A
#
# COMPACT_ATOMS: atom_id res chain seq x y z
N LYS A 1 -21.92 -10.31 2.83
CA LYS A 1 -21.33 -11.39 2.01
C LYS A 1 -19.86 -11.07 1.81
N GLY A 2 -18.97 -11.86 2.46
CA GLY A 2 -17.53 -11.62 2.45
C GLY A 2 -16.87 -11.91 1.11
N LEU A 3 -15.68 -11.35 0.92
CA LEU A 3 -14.83 -11.62 -0.22
C LEU A 3 -14.35 -13.09 -0.18
N ARG A 4 -14.54 -13.81 -1.26
CA ARG A 4 -13.99 -15.16 -1.44
C ARG A 4 -12.76 -15.07 -2.33
N ILE A 5 -11.62 -15.48 -1.79
CA ILE A 5 -10.34 -15.51 -2.52
C ILE A 5 -9.83 -16.95 -2.53
N VAL A 6 -9.58 -17.48 -3.71
CA VAL A 6 -8.96 -18.80 -3.89
C VAL A 6 -7.54 -18.57 -4.37
N LEU A 7 -6.57 -19.00 -3.56
CA LEU A 7 -5.15 -18.95 -3.91
C LEU A 7 -4.66 -20.36 -4.23
N THR A 8 -4.08 -20.50 -5.40
CA THR A 8 -3.36 -21.72 -5.80
C THR A 8 -1.88 -21.37 -5.88
N ASP A 9 -1.09 -21.89 -4.94
CA ASP A 9 0.36 -21.76 -5.03
C ASP A 9 0.92 -22.97 -5.76
N LEU A 10 1.48 -22.72 -6.93
CA LEU A 10 2.03 -23.76 -7.81
C LEU A 10 3.52 -24.05 -7.54
N ARG A 11 4.15 -23.32 -6.60
CA ARG A 11 5.60 -23.41 -6.37
C ARG A 11 5.99 -24.47 -5.35
N ASP A 12 5.20 -24.64 -4.29
CA ASP A 12 5.56 -25.50 -3.15
C ASP A 12 4.66 -26.73 -2.96
N ASP A 13 3.44 -26.71 -3.47
CA ASP A 13 2.51 -27.83 -3.40
C ASP A 13 1.43 -27.69 -4.48
N PRO A 14 1.39 -28.57 -5.48
CA PRO A 14 0.35 -28.53 -6.53
C PRO A 14 -1.08 -28.79 -5.99
N ALA A 15 -1.22 -29.22 -4.71
CA ALA A 15 -2.52 -29.37 -4.05
C ALA A 15 -2.86 -28.19 -3.12
N GLY A 16 -1.99 -27.20 -3.01
CA GLY A 16 -2.12 -26.04 -2.11
C GLY A 16 -3.08 -24.98 -2.61
N THR A 17 -4.36 -25.32 -2.74
CA THR A 17 -5.41 -24.32 -2.98
C THR A 17 -5.99 -23.89 -1.64
N HIS A 18 -5.87 -22.60 -1.33
CA HIS A 18 -6.45 -22.02 -0.12
C HIS A 18 -7.69 -21.21 -0.48
N ASP A 19 -8.80 -21.53 0.16
CA ASP A 19 -10.07 -20.81 -0.01
C ASP A 19 -10.28 -19.91 1.22
N PHE A 20 -10.21 -18.59 1.00
CA PHE A 20 -10.44 -17.60 2.05
C PHE A 20 -11.85 -17.04 1.94
N HIS A 21 -12.77 -17.60 2.73
CA HIS A 21 -14.15 -17.15 2.81
C HIS A 21 -14.53 -16.95 4.28
N TYR A 22 -14.05 -15.83 4.87
CA TYR A 22 -14.24 -15.51 6.26
C TYR A 22 -15.01 -14.21 6.44
N ALA A 23 -15.67 -14.06 7.59
CA ALA A 23 -16.34 -12.82 7.98
C ALA A 23 -15.37 -11.61 8.03
N GLY A 24 -14.11 -11.87 8.37
CA GLY A 24 -13.03 -10.87 8.37
C GLY A 24 -12.43 -10.59 7.00
N GLY A 25 -12.73 -11.40 5.99
CA GLY A 25 -12.37 -11.19 4.59
C GLY A 25 -10.92 -10.87 4.35
N ILE A 26 -10.67 -9.66 3.85
CA ILE A 26 -9.33 -9.22 3.45
C ILE A 26 -8.34 -9.05 4.61
N LYS A 27 -8.82 -8.81 5.85
CA LYS A 27 -7.94 -8.72 7.03
C LYS A 27 -7.23 -10.04 7.29
N GLU A 28 -7.96 -11.14 7.27
CA GLU A 28 -7.39 -12.47 7.44
C GLU A 28 -6.45 -12.84 6.30
N PHE A 29 -6.76 -12.37 5.09
CA PHE A 29 -5.91 -12.60 3.95
C PHE A 29 -4.56 -11.86 4.08
N VAL A 30 -4.54 -10.64 4.57
CA VAL A 30 -3.30 -9.91 4.87
C VAL A 30 -2.48 -10.66 5.92
N THR A 31 -3.12 -11.13 6.98
CA THR A 31 -2.46 -11.94 8.03
C THR A 31 -1.84 -13.20 7.44
N TYR A 32 -2.55 -13.88 6.56
CA TYR A 32 -2.04 -15.06 5.85
C TYR A 32 -0.82 -14.75 4.99
N LEU A 33 -0.87 -13.67 4.22
CA LEU A 33 0.25 -13.25 3.36
C LEU A 33 1.51 -12.90 4.17
N ASN A 34 1.35 -12.43 5.40
CA ASN A 34 2.45 -12.08 6.30
C ASN A 34 2.89 -13.21 7.22
N LYS A 35 2.29 -14.41 7.15
CA LYS A 35 2.59 -15.51 8.07
C LYS A 35 4.06 -15.95 8.07
N SER A 36 4.74 -15.83 6.93
CA SER A 36 6.17 -16.20 6.79
C SER A 36 7.12 -15.03 7.03
N LYS A 37 6.58 -13.86 7.36
CA LYS A 37 7.32 -12.63 7.62
C LYS A 37 7.00 -12.12 9.00
N GLU A 38 7.87 -11.28 9.55
CA GLU A 38 7.64 -10.66 10.84
C GLU A 38 6.88 -9.36 10.67
N ALA A 39 5.63 -9.31 11.17
CA ALA A 39 4.85 -8.08 11.18
C ALA A 39 5.45 -7.09 12.17
N LEU A 40 5.52 -5.82 11.79
CA LEU A 40 6.06 -4.75 12.64
C LEU A 40 5.11 -4.35 13.75
N TYR A 41 3.85 -4.68 13.63
CA TYR A 41 2.80 -4.43 14.62
C TYR A 41 1.71 -5.52 14.48
N PRO A 42 0.99 -5.84 15.55
CA PRO A 42 0.04 -6.98 15.54
C PRO A 42 -1.26 -6.68 14.80
N GLU A 43 -1.68 -5.41 14.73
CA GLU A 43 -2.94 -5.03 14.13
C GLU A 43 -2.85 -5.03 12.60
N VAL A 44 -3.92 -5.46 11.93
CA VAL A 44 -4.14 -5.17 10.51
C VAL A 44 -4.95 -3.90 10.42
N ILE A 45 -4.42 -2.89 9.75
CA ILE A 45 -5.13 -1.62 9.52
C ILE A 45 -6.22 -1.88 8.50
N TYR A 46 -7.46 -1.55 8.85
CA TYR A 46 -8.63 -1.82 8.04
C TYR A 46 -9.45 -0.55 7.85
N CYS A 47 -9.80 -0.26 6.59
CA CYS A 47 -10.65 0.86 6.21
C CYS A 47 -11.81 0.33 5.37
N GLU A 48 -13.01 0.83 5.61
CA GLU A 48 -14.18 0.52 4.79
C GLU A 48 -15.13 1.69 4.69
N GLY A 49 -15.87 1.75 3.61
CA GLY A 49 -16.90 2.76 3.43
C GLY A 49 -17.40 2.81 2.00
N SER A 50 -18.38 3.69 1.77
CA SER A 50 -18.93 3.95 0.44
C SER A 50 -18.83 5.42 0.12
N SER A 51 -18.45 5.75 -1.10
CA SER A 51 -18.40 7.11 -1.62
C SER A 51 -18.62 7.08 -3.13
N ASN A 52 -19.46 7.98 -3.64
CA ASN A 52 -19.73 8.12 -5.07
C ASN A 52 -20.14 6.81 -5.77
N GLY A 53 -20.95 5.99 -5.09
CA GLY A 53 -21.40 4.70 -5.63
C GLY A 53 -20.35 3.59 -5.60
N VAL A 54 -19.21 3.81 -4.97
CA VAL A 54 -18.14 2.83 -4.84
C VAL A 54 -18.03 2.37 -3.40
N TYR A 55 -18.15 1.08 -3.17
CA TYR A 55 -17.88 0.48 -1.87
C TYR A 55 -16.40 0.08 -1.81
N VAL A 56 -15.71 0.50 -0.75
CA VAL A 56 -14.27 0.36 -0.60
C VAL A 56 -13.94 -0.43 0.66
N GLU A 57 -13.07 -1.42 0.52
CA GLU A 57 -12.41 -2.09 1.63
C GLU A 57 -10.91 -2.10 1.39
N VAL A 58 -10.13 -1.75 2.42
CA VAL A 58 -8.68 -1.79 2.38
C VAL A 58 -8.18 -2.44 3.66
N ALA A 59 -7.24 -3.38 3.53
CA ALA A 59 -6.53 -3.95 4.66
C ALA A 59 -5.02 -3.88 4.38
N MET A 60 -4.23 -3.52 5.37
CA MET A 60 -2.78 -3.42 5.21
C MET A 60 -2.03 -3.66 6.51
N GLN A 61 -0.78 -4.14 6.38
CA GLN A 61 0.14 -4.34 7.48
C GLN A 61 1.57 -4.30 6.96
N HIS A 62 2.47 -3.64 7.68
CA HIS A 62 3.89 -3.64 7.35
C HIS A 62 4.61 -4.81 8.03
N ASN A 63 5.61 -5.34 7.35
CA ASN A 63 6.51 -6.37 7.86
C ASN A 63 7.98 -5.93 7.75
N ASP A 64 8.89 -6.75 8.23
CA ASP A 64 10.32 -6.46 8.27
C ASP A 64 11.05 -6.60 6.92
N SER A 65 10.34 -6.98 5.86
CA SER A 65 10.93 -7.12 4.52
C SER A 65 11.10 -5.77 3.82
N TYR A 66 11.74 -5.79 2.67
CA TYR A 66 11.93 -4.62 1.80
C TYR A 66 10.97 -4.62 0.60
N ASN A 67 10.17 -5.68 0.44
CA ASN A 67 9.31 -5.87 -0.71
C ASN A 67 7.87 -5.42 -0.42
N GLU A 68 7.25 -4.78 -1.41
CA GLU A 68 5.82 -4.47 -1.41
C GLU A 68 5.04 -5.64 -2.01
N LEU A 69 3.92 -5.99 -1.39
CA LEU A 69 2.92 -6.89 -1.95
C LEU A 69 1.55 -6.21 -1.83
N THR A 70 1.08 -5.68 -2.94
CA THR A 70 -0.23 -5.02 -3.01
C THR A 70 -1.09 -5.69 -4.05
N LEU A 71 -2.27 -6.18 -3.63
CA LEU A 71 -3.25 -6.80 -4.49
C LEU A 71 -4.50 -5.91 -4.58
N SER A 72 -5.03 -5.73 -5.78
CA SER A 72 -6.22 -4.93 -6.01
C SER A 72 -7.30 -5.75 -6.72
N PHE A 73 -8.56 -5.50 -6.33
CA PHE A 73 -9.73 -6.24 -6.80
C PHE A 73 -10.86 -5.28 -7.16
N VAL A 74 -11.62 -5.66 -8.17
CA VAL A 74 -12.88 -5.01 -8.56
C VAL A 74 -13.96 -6.09 -8.63
N ASN A 75 -15.04 -5.93 -7.86
CA ASN A 75 -16.13 -6.91 -7.81
C ASN A 75 -15.61 -8.34 -7.58
N ASN A 76 -14.67 -8.49 -6.67
CA ASN A 76 -14.01 -9.75 -6.29
C ASN A 76 -13.13 -10.39 -7.39
N ILE A 77 -12.79 -9.63 -8.42
CA ILE A 77 -11.89 -10.07 -9.49
C ILE A 77 -10.58 -9.31 -9.36
N ILE A 78 -9.47 -10.05 -9.36
CA ILE A 78 -8.14 -9.43 -9.28
C ILE A 78 -7.87 -8.54 -10.50
N THR A 79 -7.27 -7.38 -10.26
CA THR A 79 -6.81 -6.47 -11.30
C THR A 79 -5.28 -6.44 -11.30
N PRO A 80 -4.61 -7.31 -12.08
CA PRO A 80 -3.15 -7.43 -12.03
C PRO A 80 -2.40 -6.16 -12.37
N GLU A 81 -2.97 -5.30 -13.21
CA GLU A 81 -2.40 -4.02 -13.60
C GLU A 81 -2.90 -2.85 -12.74
N GLY A 82 -3.67 -3.14 -11.67
CA GLY A 82 -4.20 -2.13 -10.77
C GLY A 82 -5.27 -1.25 -11.41
N GLY A 83 -5.05 0.04 -11.39
CA GLY A 83 -5.96 1.04 -11.95
C GLY A 83 -6.23 2.18 -10.98
N THR A 84 -7.37 2.84 -11.16
CA THR A 84 -7.73 4.06 -10.41
C THR A 84 -7.87 3.83 -8.90
N HIS A 85 -8.38 2.67 -8.48
CA HIS A 85 -8.51 2.33 -7.05
C HIS A 85 -7.14 2.18 -6.38
N LEU A 86 -6.18 1.52 -7.04
CA LEU A 86 -4.81 1.41 -6.55
C LEU A 86 -4.13 2.79 -6.50
N ALA A 87 -4.32 3.62 -7.53
CA ALA A 87 -3.79 4.98 -7.56
C ALA A 87 -4.32 5.84 -6.41
N GLY A 88 -5.63 5.74 -6.11
CA GLY A 88 -6.24 6.42 -4.98
C GLY A 88 -5.66 5.96 -3.64
N PHE A 89 -5.45 4.67 -3.47
CA PHE A 89 -4.81 4.11 -2.28
C PHE A 89 -3.40 4.65 -2.08
N ARG A 90 -2.58 4.62 -3.12
CA ARG A 90 -1.19 5.10 -3.06
C ARG A 90 -1.11 6.58 -2.75
N ASN A 91 -1.99 7.39 -3.34
CA ASN A 91 -2.07 8.82 -3.04
C ASN A 91 -2.48 9.08 -1.59
N ALA A 92 -3.47 8.36 -1.08
CA ALA A 92 -3.92 8.46 0.30
C ALA A 92 -2.80 8.13 1.30
N LEU A 93 -2.05 7.06 1.06
CA LEU A 93 -0.90 6.69 1.91
C LEU A 93 0.15 7.79 1.96
N THR A 94 0.60 8.25 0.80
CA THR A 94 1.66 9.25 0.72
C THR A 94 1.25 10.55 1.41
N LYS A 95 0.06 11.03 1.15
CA LYS A 95 -0.49 12.23 1.75
C LYS A 95 -0.63 12.11 3.26
N THR A 96 -1.23 11.03 3.72
CA THR A 96 -1.56 10.83 5.14
C THR A 96 -0.31 10.62 6.00
N PHE A 97 0.62 9.79 5.55
CA PHE A 97 1.85 9.56 6.32
C PHE A 97 2.76 10.77 6.35
N ASN A 98 2.88 11.53 5.27
CA ASN A 98 3.63 12.79 5.28
C ASN A 98 3.01 13.81 6.24
N ALA A 99 1.69 13.96 6.20
CA ALA A 99 0.98 14.87 7.10
C ALA A 99 1.18 14.48 8.58
N TYR A 100 1.05 13.19 8.88
CA TYR A 100 1.26 12.69 10.25
C TYR A 100 2.71 12.88 10.73
N ALA A 101 3.68 12.52 9.89
CA ALA A 101 5.09 12.61 10.23
C ALA A 101 5.53 14.06 10.49
N ARG A 102 5.03 15.00 9.70
CA ARG A 102 5.32 16.43 9.89
C ARG A 102 4.63 17.00 11.13
N ALA A 103 3.36 16.68 11.33
CA ALA A 103 2.58 17.16 12.48
C ALA A 103 3.16 16.66 13.82
N ASN A 104 3.72 15.47 13.84
CA ASN A 104 4.34 14.86 15.02
C ASN A 104 5.86 15.03 15.06
N LYS A 105 6.40 15.87 14.20
CA LYS A 105 7.84 16.23 14.14
C LYS A 105 8.78 15.03 13.95
N LEU A 106 8.29 13.95 13.36
CA LEU A 106 9.10 12.80 12.94
C LEU A 106 9.85 13.11 11.65
N LEU A 107 9.29 13.95 10.82
CA LEU A 107 9.89 14.48 9.59
C LEU A 107 10.03 15.99 9.75
N LYS A 108 11.26 16.50 9.66
CA LYS A 108 11.55 17.93 9.79
C LYS A 108 11.08 18.68 8.54
N ASP A 109 10.70 19.95 8.70
CA ASP A 109 10.25 20.80 7.58
C ASP A 109 11.34 20.97 6.51
N SER A 110 12.61 20.89 6.90
CA SER A 110 13.76 20.96 6.00
C SER A 110 14.05 19.66 5.26
N GLU A 111 13.47 18.54 5.69
CA GLU A 111 13.67 17.24 5.05
C GLU A 111 12.71 17.04 3.88
N PRO A 112 13.16 16.35 2.80
CA PRO A 112 12.26 16.01 1.69
C PRO A 112 11.09 15.16 2.17
N ALA A 113 9.94 15.28 1.52
CA ALA A 113 8.78 14.44 1.79
C ALA A 113 9.10 12.95 1.56
N LEU A 114 8.45 12.09 2.33
CA LEU A 114 8.47 10.66 2.08
C LEU A 114 7.83 10.37 0.72
N THR A 115 8.46 9.52 -0.07
CA THR A 115 7.87 9.04 -1.34
C THR A 115 6.94 7.87 -1.08
N GLY A 116 6.10 7.55 -2.06
CA GLY A 116 5.27 6.35 -1.99
C GLY A 116 6.10 5.07 -1.79
N ASP A 117 7.22 4.95 -2.49
CA ASP A 117 8.12 3.81 -2.36
C ASP A 117 8.69 3.67 -0.94
N ASP A 118 9.04 4.78 -0.30
CA ASP A 118 9.51 4.77 1.09
C ASP A 118 8.47 4.20 2.05
N ILE A 119 7.21 4.62 1.88
CA ILE A 119 6.08 4.22 2.74
C ILE A 119 5.67 2.77 2.48
N ARG A 120 5.72 2.32 1.24
CA ARG A 120 5.29 0.97 0.84
C ARG A 120 6.38 -0.10 1.01
N GLU A 121 7.56 0.26 1.44
CA GLU A 121 8.61 -0.72 1.74
C GLU A 121 8.15 -1.65 2.88
N GLY A 122 8.08 -2.94 2.59
CA GLY A 122 7.57 -3.95 3.52
C GLY A 122 6.06 -3.95 3.70
N LEU A 123 5.30 -3.26 2.86
CA LEU A 123 3.85 -3.21 2.94
C LEU A 123 3.20 -4.41 2.28
N THR A 124 2.29 -5.06 2.99
CA THR A 124 1.30 -5.99 2.45
C THR A 124 -0.06 -5.34 2.52
N ALA A 125 -0.73 -5.17 1.38
CA ALA A 125 -2.02 -4.48 1.30
C ALA A 125 -2.95 -5.15 0.29
N ILE A 126 -4.24 -5.07 0.58
CA ILE A 126 -5.32 -5.48 -0.32
C ILE A 126 -6.32 -4.35 -0.43
N ILE A 127 -6.63 -3.97 -1.66
CA ILE A 127 -7.63 -2.98 -1.99
C ILE A 127 -8.76 -3.68 -2.75
N SER A 128 -9.98 -3.58 -2.25
CA SER A 128 -11.15 -4.17 -2.87
C SER A 128 -12.23 -3.12 -3.05
N VAL A 129 -12.70 -2.94 -4.26
CA VAL A 129 -13.82 -2.04 -4.56
C VAL A 129 -14.96 -2.82 -5.22
N LYS A 130 -16.19 -2.35 -4.94
CA LYS A 130 -17.41 -2.84 -5.60
C LYS A 130 -18.06 -1.67 -6.33
N ILE A 131 -18.25 -1.84 -7.62
CA ILE A 131 -18.78 -0.83 -8.55
C ILE A 131 -19.84 -1.51 -9.42
N GLU A 132 -20.99 -0.86 -9.63
CA GLU A 132 -22.05 -1.40 -10.45
C GLU A 132 -21.66 -1.54 -11.93
N GLU A 133 -20.99 -0.52 -12.46
CA GLU A 133 -20.57 -0.47 -13.86
C GLU A 133 -19.07 -0.22 -13.98
N PRO A 134 -18.23 -1.24 -13.74
CA PRO A 134 -16.79 -1.07 -13.85
C PRO A 134 -16.37 -0.88 -15.30
N GLN A 135 -15.48 0.08 -15.53
CA GLN A 135 -14.86 0.34 -16.82
C GLN A 135 -13.38 0.00 -16.71
N PHE A 136 -12.89 -0.80 -17.65
CA PHE A 136 -11.51 -1.22 -17.67
C PHE A 136 -10.76 -0.57 -18.83
N GLU A 137 -9.48 -0.27 -18.62
CA GLU A 137 -8.60 0.17 -19.70
C GLU A 137 -8.21 -1.04 -20.53
N GLY A 138 -8.41 -0.95 -21.85
CA GLY A 138 -8.17 -2.06 -22.78
C GLY A 138 -9.31 -3.06 -22.83
N GLN A 139 -9.06 -4.22 -23.47
CA GLN A 139 -10.06 -5.26 -23.72
C GLN A 139 -10.13 -6.32 -22.61
N THR A 140 -9.21 -6.26 -21.64
CA THR A 140 -9.13 -7.21 -20.52
C THR A 140 -9.49 -6.55 -19.21
N LYS A 141 -10.00 -7.33 -18.23
CA LYS A 141 -10.36 -6.84 -16.90
C LYS A 141 -9.14 -6.75 -15.97
N GLN A 142 -8.06 -6.12 -16.44
CA GLN A 142 -6.78 -6.07 -15.71
C GLN A 142 -6.50 -4.73 -15.06
N LYS A 143 -7.05 -3.64 -15.61
CA LYS A 143 -6.78 -2.28 -15.10
C LYS A 143 -8.06 -1.46 -15.06
N LEU A 144 -8.47 -1.06 -13.86
CA LEU A 144 -9.68 -0.26 -13.66
C LEU A 144 -9.47 1.18 -14.12
N GLY A 145 -10.47 1.72 -14.85
CA GLY A 145 -10.42 3.07 -15.40
C GLY A 145 -11.37 4.09 -14.76
N ASN A 146 -12.29 3.67 -13.90
CA ASN A 146 -13.29 4.56 -13.30
C ASN A 146 -12.65 5.64 -12.43
N SER A 147 -12.82 6.92 -12.78
CA SER A 147 -12.27 8.03 -11.99
C SER A 147 -12.88 8.16 -10.60
N GLU A 148 -14.17 7.84 -10.45
CA GLU A 148 -14.87 7.85 -9.16
C GLU A 148 -14.26 6.87 -8.15
N ALA A 149 -13.68 5.76 -8.60
CA ALA A 149 -13.01 4.82 -7.74
C ALA A 149 -11.75 5.41 -7.09
N ARG A 150 -11.00 6.22 -7.84
CA ARG A 150 -9.80 6.90 -7.31
C ARG A 150 -10.16 7.84 -6.15
N GLY A 151 -11.14 8.70 -6.36
CA GLY A 151 -11.59 9.65 -5.32
C GLY A 151 -12.19 8.95 -4.11
N ALA A 152 -12.99 7.90 -4.32
CA ALA A 152 -13.61 7.13 -3.25
C ALA A 152 -12.56 6.47 -2.36
N VAL A 153 -11.59 5.77 -2.94
CA VAL A 153 -10.52 5.12 -2.19
C VAL A 153 -9.65 6.14 -1.46
N ASP A 154 -9.25 7.21 -2.15
CA ASP A 154 -8.43 8.27 -1.56
C ASP A 154 -9.11 8.88 -0.33
N SER A 155 -10.37 9.29 -0.43
CA SER A 155 -11.05 9.95 0.69
C SER A 155 -11.32 9.01 1.86
N ILE A 156 -11.77 7.78 1.60
CA ILE A 156 -12.05 6.81 2.66
C ILE A 156 -10.77 6.40 3.39
N VAL A 157 -9.72 6.09 2.66
CA VAL A 157 -8.43 5.68 3.26
C VAL A 157 -7.80 6.86 4.00
N SER A 158 -7.76 8.05 3.41
CA SER A 158 -7.17 9.23 4.06
C SER A 158 -7.85 9.55 5.38
N GLU A 159 -9.17 9.54 5.42
CA GLU A 159 -9.94 9.82 6.63
C GLU A 159 -9.71 8.77 7.71
N GLN A 160 -9.90 7.52 7.39
CA GLN A 160 -9.84 6.43 8.38
C GLN A 160 -8.41 6.13 8.81
N LEU A 161 -7.44 6.23 7.91
CA LEU A 161 -6.02 6.06 8.25
C LEU A 161 -5.53 7.18 9.16
N THR A 162 -5.92 8.42 8.90
CA THR A 162 -5.59 9.56 9.79
C THR A 162 -6.11 9.29 11.21
N TYR A 163 -7.37 8.86 11.32
CA TYR A 163 -7.96 8.50 12.61
C TYR A 163 -7.19 7.35 13.29
N PHE A 164 -6.89 6.30 12.53
CA PHE A 164 -6.13 5.15 13.07
C PHE A 164 -4.77 5.57 13.61
N LEU A 165 -4.03 6.39 12.87
CA LEU A 165 -2.69 6.83 13.28
C LEU A 165 -2.75 7.68 14.56
N GLU A 166 -3.76 8.53 14.70
CA GLU A 166 -3.97 9.33 15.90
C GLU A 166 -4.31 8.48 17.12
N GLN A 167 -5.08 7.40 16.93
CA GLN A 167 -5.46 6.47 17.99
C GLN A 167 -4.37 5.45 18.33
N ASN A 168 -3.41 5.24 17.44
CA ASN A 168 -2.35 4.23 17.57
C ASN A 168 -0.97 4.84 17.30
N PRO A 169 -0.50 5.76 18.18
CA PRO A 169 0.74 6.50 17.94
C PRO A 169 1.98 5.61 17.89
N THR A 170 1.99 4.48 18.59
CA THR A 170 3.11 3.53 18.56
C THR A 170 3.23 2.87 17.18
N VAL A 171 2.11 2.43 16.62
CA VAL A 171 2.07 1.86 15.26
C VAL A 171 2.46 2.92 14.23
N ALA A 172 1.90 4.11 14.34
CA ALA A 172 2.20 5.23 13.45
C ALA A 172 3.70 5.57 13.45
N LYS A 173 4.31 5.64 14.62
CA LYS A 173 5.74 5.89 14.77
C LYS A 173 6.59 4.80 14.13
N THR A 174 6.23 3.54 14.36
CA THR A 174 6.93 2.38 13.77
C THR A 174 6.95 2.46 12.24
N ILE A 175 5.81 2.75 11.62
CA ILE A 175 5.71 2.87 10.15
C ILE A 175 6.52 4.08 9.66
N CYS A 176 6.39 5.22 10.31
CA CYS A 176 7.12 6.43 9.94
C CYS A 176 8.64 6.26 10.06
N GLU A 177 9.11 5.60 11.11
CA GLU A 177 10.54 5.32 11.30
C GLU A 177 11.09 4.42 10.20
N LYS A 178 10.37 3.36 9.82
CA LYS A 178 10.77 2.50 8.71
C LYS A 178 10.83 3.29 7.39
N SER A 179 9.83 4.11 7.13
CA SER A 179 9.77 4.95 5.92
C SER A 179 10.90 5.98 5.88
N LEU A 180 11.25 6.57 7.03
CA LEU A 180 12.37 7.50 7.15
C LEU A 180 13.71 6.82 6.90
N LEU A 181 13.91 5.59 7.38
CA LEU A 181 15.12 4.81 7.08
C LEU A 181 15.23 4.54 5.58
N ALA A 182 14.15 4.18 4.93
CA ALA A 182 14.11 3.98 3.47
C ALA A 182 14.47 5.28 2.72
N GLN A 183 13.91 6.41 3.12
CA GLN A 183 14.21 7.72 2.55
C GLN A 183 15.69 8.07 2.69
N ARG A 184 16.25 7.91 3.87
CA ARG A 184 17.65 8.24 4.14
C ARG A 184 18.60 7.36 3.34
N ALA A 185 18.31 6.07 3.21
CA ALA A 185 19.09 5.15 2.37
C ALA A 185 19.05 5.56 0.89
N ARG A 186 17.88 5.94 0.39
CA ARG A 186 17.68 6.42 -0.98
C ARG A 186 18.44 7.72 -1.24
N GLU A 187 18.36 8.69 -0.32
CA GLU A 187 19.08 9.96 -0.42
C GLU A 187 20.60 9.77 -0.37
N ALA A 188 21.09 8.89 0.50
CA ALA A 188 22.52 8.57 0.57
C ALA A 188 23.02 7.93 -0.73
N ALA A 189 22.26 7.01 -1.32
CA ALA A 189 22.59 6.38 -2.58
C ALA A 189 22.60 7.40 -3.75
N ARG A 190 21.67 8.36 -3.75
CA ARG A 190 21.64 9.44 -4.73
C ARG A 190 22.90 10.31 -4.61
N LYS A 191 23.24 10.75 -3.43
CA LYS A 191 24.45 11.57 -3.18
C LYS A 191 25.72 10.86 -3.60
N ALA A 192 25.84 9.56 -3.32
CA ALA A 192 26.99 8.76 -3.71
C ALA A 192 27.13 8.68 -5.25
N ARG A 193 26.01 8.55 -5.98
CA ARG A 193 26.02 8.58 -7.46
C ARG A 193 26.42 9.93 -8.02
N ASP A 194 25.92 11.02 -7.44
CA ASP A 194 26.24 12.38 -7.86
C ASP A 194 27.75 12.68 -7.69
N LEU A 195 28.33 12.24 -6.58
CA LEU A 195 29.78 12.35 -6.32
C LEU A 195 30.59 11.49 -7.28
N GLY A 196 30.17 10.25 -7.57
CA GLY A 196 30.80 9.36 -8.54
C GLY A 196 30.77 9.91 -9.97
N GLY A 197 29.67 10.54 -10.36
CA GLY A 197 29.54 11.22 -11.66
C GLY A 197 30.51 12.37 -11.85
N ASN A 198 30.76 13.15 -10.80
CA ASN A 198 31.69 14.27 -10.83
C ASN A 198 33.18 13.81 -10.96
N VAL A 199 33.52 12.65 -10.41
CA VAL A 199 34.90 12.10 -10.50
C VAL A 199 35.23 11.65 -11.92
N THR A 200 34.25 11.19 -12.68
CA THR A 200 34.47 10.74 -14.08
C THR A 200 34.65 11.90 -15.07
N SER A 201 34.16 13.10 -14.74
CA SER A 201 34.30 14.27 -15.64
C SER A 201 35.71 14.88 -15.67
N TRP A 202 36.57 14.51 -14.70
CA TRP A 202 37.96 15.03 -14.64
C TRP A 202 38.98 14.16 -15.38
N LYS A 203 38.56 13.02 -15.98
CA LYS A 203 39.49 12.10 -16.66
C LYS A 203 39.54 12.26 -18.20
N THR A 204 38.86 13.26 -18.76
CA THR A 204 38.91 13.57 -20.19
C THR A 204 39.33 15.02 -20.38
N GLY A 205 40.60 15.29 -20.11
CA GLY A 205 41.28 16.49 -20.42
C GLY A 205 42.71 16.18 -20.83
#